data_033506c856cd9d2c616dea7713f38b4a
#
_entry.id   033506c856cd9d2c616dea7713f38b4a
#
_cell.length_a   1.000
_cell.length_b   1.000
_cell.length_c   1.000
_cell.angle_alpha   90.00
_cell.angle_beta   90.00
_cell.angle_gamma   90.00
#
_symmetry.space_group_name_H-M   'P 1'
#
loop_
_entity.id
_entity.type
_entity.pdbx_description
1 polymer ?
#
loop_
_entity_poly.entity_id
_entity_poly.type
_entity_poly.pdbx_seq_one_letter_code
_entity_poly.pdbx_strand_id
1 'polypeptide(L)'
;MELGFIVSNFVSINDKKDTSIYLMKEAFKRGHTVYFFDVSDVTFNQNSLYSHAHQIKFENEADFTYSTEAKKQLSINDLDLVVNRVDPPFNKEYLYLTQLLELSAIECINSARSLREHNEKLIILNFPELIPETLVTNSVEEITNFMTDDRRKIVIKPLDGMGGKSIFYVEKNDKNLNVIWETITQNGRKHVIAQEYVPEAVKGDNRLTFIDYELLPKKVVRFPSDSDFRGNL
;
A
#
# COMPACT_ATOMS: atom_id res chain seq x y z
N MET A 1 -1.30 -25.18 9.68
CA MET A 1 -2.29 -24.19 9.24
C MET A 1 -2.31 -24.12 7.73
N GLU A 2 -3.46 -23.83 7.14
CA GLU A 2 -3.62 -23.52 5.73
C GLU A 2 -3.72 -22.01 5.55
N LEU A 3 -2.74 -21.40 4.88
CA LEU A 3 -2.59 -19.95 4.74
C LEU A 3 -2.81 -19.53 3.29
N GLY A 4 -3.64 -18.51 3.07
CA GLY A 4 -3.88 -17.94 1.76
C GLY A 4 -3.25 -16.54 1.62
N PHE A 5 -2.51 -16.31 0.56
CA PHE A 5 -1.97 -15.00 0.23
C PHE A 5 -2.70 -14.43 -0.99
N ILE A 6 -3.37 -13.29 -0.79
CA ILE A 6 -3.96 -12.54 -1.91
C ILE A 6 -2.92 -11.58 -2.43
N VAL A 7 -2.60 -11.69 -3.71
CA VAL A 7 -1.59 -10.88 -4.38
C VAL A 7 -2.15 -10.23 -5.64
N SER A 8 -1.48 -9.20 -6.14
CA SER A 8 -1.75 -8.63 -7.45
C SER A 8 -0.71 -9.15 -8.41
N ASN A 9 -1.13 -9.86 -9.47
CA ASN A 9 -0.26 -10.32 -10.56
C ASN A 9 1.03 -11.03 -10.07
N PHE A 10 0.88 -12.23 -9.52
CA PHE A 10 2.00 -13.02 -8.96
C PHE A 10 3.19 -13.15 -9.92
N VAL A 11 2.95 -13.25 -11.23
CA VAL A 11 4.00 -13.40 -12.25
C VAL A 11 4.96 -12.20 -12.29
N SER A 12 4.50 -11.02 -11.87
CA SER A 12 5.33 -9.80 -11.83
C SER A 12 6.06 -9.59 -10.50
N ILE A 13 5.86 -10.46 -9.52
CA ILE A 13 6.53 -10.37 -8.22
C ILE A 13 8.04 -10.58 -8.39
N ASN A 14 8.82 -9.69 -7.80
CA ASN A 14 10.27 -9.85 -7.75
C ASN A 14 10.66 -10.70 -6.55
N ASP A 15 10.98 -11.98 -6.79
CA ASP A 15 11.28 -12.98 -5.75
C ASP A 15 12.35 -12.55 -4.74
N LYS A 16 13.26 -11.66 -5.15
CA LYS A 16 14.37 -11.20 -4.28
C LYS A 16 14.02 -9.96 -3.45
N LYS A 17 12.93 -9.27 -3.77
CA LYS A 17 12.58 -7.98 -3.14
C LYS A 17 11.19 -7.96 -2.51
N ASP A 18 10.28 -8.82 -2.96
CA ASP A 18 8.90 -8.79 -2.50
C ASP A 18 8.73 -9.50 -1.15
N THR A 19 8.24 -8.75 -0.18
CA THR A 19 7.99 -9.26 1.18
C THR A 19 6.98 -10.42 1.18
N SER A 20 6.07 -10.50 0.20
CA SER A 20 5.09 -11.59 0.13
C SER A 20 5.76 -12.94 -0.05
N ILE A 21 6.77 -13.02 -0.91
CA ILE A 21 7.56 -14.25 -1.11
C ILE A 21 8.30 -14.65 0.17
N TYR A 22 8.88 -13.69 0.89
CA TYR A 22 9.55 -13.96 2.16
C TYR A 22 8.58 -14.49 3.22
N LEU A 23 7.37 -13.92 3.30
CA LEU A 23 6.33 -14.38 4.22
C LEU A 23 5.83 -15.79 3.86
N MET A 24 5.57 -16.05 2.57
CA MET A 24 5.18 -17.38 2.08
C MET A 24 6.25 -18.43 2.40
N LYS A 25 7.52 -18.09 2.16
CA LYS A 25 8.66 -18.97 2.45
C LYS A 25 8.78 -19.28 3.94
N GLU A 26 8.70 -18.27 4.79
CA GLU A 26 8.77 -18.47 6.24
C GLU A 26 7.59 -19.30 6.76
N ALA A 27 6.38 -19.06 6.24
CA ALA A 27 5.21 -19.86 6.56
C ALA A 27 5.40 -21.33 6.16
N PHE A 28 5.89 -21.58 4.95
CA PHE A 28 6.20 -22.93 4.47
C PHE A 28 7.25 -23.62 5.34
N LYS A 29 8.33 -22.92 5.69
CA LYS A 29 9.40 -23.42 6.58
C LYS A 29 8.88 -23.83 7.96
N ARG A 30 7.86 -23.15 8.45
CA ARG A 30 7.18 -23.50 9.72
C ARG A 30 6.19 -24.65 9.59
N GLY A 31 6.12 -25.29 8.43
CA GLY A 31 5.26 -26.45 8.18
C GLY A 31 3.80 -26.11 7.86
N HIS A 32 3.53 -24.88 7.44
CA HIS A 32 2.19 -24.49 6.98
C HIS A 32 2.00 -24.84 5.51
N THR A 33 0.77 -25.16 5.12
CA THR A 33 0.37 -25.23 3.72
C THR A 33 0.10 -23.82 3.22
N VAL A 34 0.76 -23.43 2.15
CA VAL A 34 0.70 -22.05 1.64
C VAL A 34 0.07 -22.03 0.26
N TYR A 35 -0.98 -21.24 0.12
CA TYR A 35 -1.66 -20.95 -1.13
C TYR A 35 -1.47 -19.47 -1.50
N PHE A 36 -1.45 -19.20 -2.79
CA PHE A 36 -1.58 -17.83 -3.28
C PHE A 36 -2.57 -17.76 -4.42
N PHE A 37 -3.22 -16.62 -4.56
CA PHE A 37 -4.20 -16.36 -5.62
C PHE A 37 -4.27 -14.87 -5.94
N ASP A 38 -4.62 -14.57 -7.17
CA ASP A 38 -4.80 -13.21 -7.62
C ASP A 38 -6.15 -12.65 -7.14
N VAL A 39 -6.18 -11.35 -6.87
CA VAL A 39 -7.42 -10.65 -6.49
C VAL A 39 -8.53 -10.84 -7.52
N SER A 40 -8.20 -10.95 -8.80
CA SER A 40 -9.15 -11.16 -9.90
C SER A 40 -9.81 -12.55 -9.88
N ASP A 41 -9.23 -13.51 -9.16
CA ASP A 41 -9.75 -14.88 -9.03
C ASP A 41 -10.77 -15.04 -7.89
N VAL A 42 -10.91 -14.02 -7.04
CA VAL A 42 -11.79 -14.08 -5.87
C VAL A 42 -13.26 -13.98 -6.30
N THR A 43 -14.05 -14.95 -5.89
CA THR A 43 -15.47 -15.04 -6.19
C THR A 43 -16.28 -15.29 -4.93
N PHE A 44 -17.38 -14.58 -4.76
CA PHE A 44 -18.34 -14.78 -3.67
C PHE A 44 -19.62 -15.44 -4.23
N ASN A 45 -20.01 -16.55 -3.64
CA ASN A 45 -21.24 -17.27 -4.01
C ASN A 45 -21.88 -17.90 -2.76
N GLN A 46 -23.18 -17.64 -2.55
CA GLN A 46 -24.01 -18.27 -1.51
C GLN A 46 -23.34 -18.29 -0.11
N ASN A 47 -22.86 -17.13 0.35
CA ASN A 47 -22.18 -16.97 1.63
C ASN A 47 -20.77 -17.61 1.75
N SER A 48 -20.18 -18.04 0.66
CA SER A 48 -18.83 -18.59 0.62
C SER A 48 -17.94 -17.83 -0.34
N LEU A 49 -16.70 -17.61 0.07
CA LEU A 49 -15.67 -16.96 -0.72
C LEU A 49 -14.74 -18.02 -1.30
N TYR A 50 -14.55 -18.00 -2.61
CA TYR A 50 -13.72 -18.94 -3.35
C TYR A 50 -12.66 -18.22 -4.15
N SER A 51 -11.60 -18.93 -4.44
CA SER A 51 -10.62 -18.50 -5.43
C SER A 51 -10.07 -19.68 -6.22
N HIS A 52 -9.45 -19.40 -7.36
CA HIS A 52 -8.57 -20.35 -8.02
C HIS A 52 -7.14 -20.08 -7.54
N ALA A 53 -6.61 -20.97 -6.73
CA ALA A 53 -5.34 -20.80 -6.05
C ALA A 53 -4.28 -21.79 -6.51
N HIS A 54 -3.04 -21.39 -6.40
CA HIS A 54 -1.87 -22.25 -6.51
C HIS A 54 -1.35 -22.58 -5.11
N GLN A 55 -0.99 -23.83 -4.86
CA GLN A 55 -0.16 -24.18 -3.71
C GLN A 55 1.30 -23.92 -4.08
N ILE A 56 2.05 -23.25 -3.20
CA ILE A 56 3.49 -23.00 -3.38
C ILE A 56 4.29 -23.90 -2.44
N LYS A 57 5.40 -24.44 -2.96
CA LYS A 57 6.36 -25.25 -2.21
C LYS A 57 7.76 -24.73 -2.46
N PHE A 58 8.51 -24.47 -1.42
CA PHE A 58 9.90 -24.04 -1.51
C PHE A 58 10.82 -25.26 -1.43
N GLU A 59 11.78 -25.34 -2.37
CA GLU A 59 12.65 -26.49 -2.52
C GLU A 59 13.89 -26.41 -1.63
N ASN A 60 14.33 -25.17 -1.33
CA ASN A 60 15.55 -24.92 -0.58
C ASN A 60 15.35 -23.76 0.41
N GLU A 61 15.94 -23.91 1.59
CA GLU A 61 15.93 -22.85 2.61
C GLU A 61 16.90 -21.70 2.27
N ALA A 62 17.95 -21.95 1.50
CA ALA A 62 19.00 -20.98 1.21
C ALA A 62 18.64 -19.98 0.10
N ASP A 63 17.77 -20.38 -0.82
CA ASP A 63 17.37 -19.55 -1.96
C ASP A 63 15.83 -19.43 -2.07
N PHE A 64 15.36 -18.81 -3.15
CA PHE A 64 13.93 -18.61 -3.43
C PHE A 64 13.43 -19.56 -4.52
N THR A 65 14.07 -20.74 -4.69
CA THR A 65 13.58 -21.74 -5.62
C THR A 65 12.29 -22.35 -5.08
N TYR A 66 11.24 -22.25 -5.85
CA TYR A 66 9.94 -22.78 -5.51
C TYR A 66 9.26 -23.41 -6.73
N SER A 67 8.35 -24.33 -6.45
CA SER A 67 7.42 -24.88 -7.42
C SER A 67 5.98 -24.52 -7.04
N THR A 68 5.10 -24.51 -8.04
CA THR A 68 3.68 -24.25 -7.83
C THR A 68 2.86 -25.39 -8.40
N GLU A 69 1.86 -25.85 -7.65
CA GLU A 69 0.89 -26.81 -8.18
C GLU A 69 -0.07 -26.14 -9.18
N ALA A 70 -0.71 -26.96 -9.99
CA ALA A 70 -1.75 -26.48 -10.91
C ALA A 70 -2.84 -25.73 -10.13
N LYS A 71 -3.33 -24.67 -10.74
CA LYS A 71 -4.40 -23.84 -10.20
C LYS A 71 -5.66 -24.66 -9.98
N LYS A 72 -6.21 -24.65 -8.77
CA LYS A 72 -7.45 -25.37 -8.41
C LYS A 72 -8.37 -24.47 -7.59
N GLN A 73 -9.65 -24.76 -7.66
CA GLN A 73 -10.64 -24.08 -6.84
C GLN A 73 -10.38 -24.37 -5.36
N LEU A 74 -10.35 -23.30 -4.57
CA LEU A 74 -10.14 -23.33 -3.13
C LEU A 74 -11.24 -22.50 -2.46
N SER A 75 -11.85 -23.07 -1.43
CA SER A 75 -12.70 -22.29 -0.51
C SER A 75 -11.82 -21.47 0.40
N ILE A 76 -11.95 -20.16 0.32
CA ILE A 76 -11.19 -19.24 1.19
C ILE A 76 -11.67 -19.36 2.63
N ASN A 77 -12.95 -19.71 2.84
CA ASN A 77 -13.51 -19.92 4.18
C ASN A 77 -12.92 -21.14 4.91
N ASP A 78 -12.30 -22.08 4.17
CA ASP A 78 -11.68 -23.28 4.77
C ASP A 78 -10.20 -23.03 5.17
N LEU A 79 -9.65 -21.88 4.83
CA LEU A 79 -8.32 -21.45 5.26
C LEU A 79 -8.33 -21.04 6.74
N ASP A 80 -7.20 -21.23 7.41
CA ASP A 80 -7.01 -20.74 8.79
C ASP A 80 -6.79 -19.23 8.85
N LEU A 81 -6.15 -18.67 7.81
CA LEU A 81 -5.79 -17.26 7.75
C LEU A 81 -5.57 -16.78 6.31
N VAL A 82 -5.99 -15.58 6.03
CA VAL A 82 -5.67 -14.87 4.78
C VAL A 82 -4.73 -13.70 5.05
N VAL A 83 -3.68 -13.59 4.26
CA VAL A 83 -2.76 -12.46 4.25
C VAL A 83 -3.04 -11.62 3.00
N ASN A 84 -3.62 -10.45 3.19
CA ASN A 84 -3.88 -9.53 2.08
C ASN A 84 -2.62 -8.77 1.71
N ARG A 85 -2.08 -9.08 0.54
CA ARG A 85 -0.87 -8.47 -0.04
C ARG A 85 -1.13 -7.76 -1.37
N VAL A 86 -2.39 -7.39 -1.59
CA VAL A 86 -2.79 -6.63 -2.78
C VAL A 86 -2.19 -5.23 -2.72
N ASP A 87 -1.45 -4.89 -3.76
CA ASP A 87 -0.86 -3.57 -3.89
C ASP A 87 -1.90 -2.49 -4.22
N PRO A 88 -1.68 -1.23 -3.80
CA PRO A 88 -2.49 -0.11 -4.28
C PRO A 88 -2.51 -0.01 -5.82
N PRO A 89 -3.50 0.66 -6.42
CA PRO A 89 -4.25 1.77 -5.82
C PRO A 89 -5.42 1.32 -4.94
N PHE A 90 -5.74 2.12 -3.92
CA PHE A 90 -6.98 1.99 -3.18
C PHE A 90 -8.15 2.46 -4.07
N ASN A 91 -8.69 1.52 -4.84
CA ASN A 91 -9.78 1.73 -5.79
C ASN A 91 -11.02 0.94 -5.38
N LYS A 92 -12.05 0.95 -6.23
CA LYS A 92 -13.29 0.23 -5.96
C LYS A 92 -13.09 -1.27 -5.84
N GLU A 93 -12.22 -1.86 -6.64
CA GLU A 93 -11.93 -3.30 -6.61
C GLU A 93 -11.26 -3.70 -5.28
N TYR A 94 -10.30 -2.89 -4.82
CA TYR A 94 -9.70 -3.08 -3.50
C TYR A 94 -10.74 -2.95 -2.38
N LEU A 95 -11.63 -1.95 -2.48
CA LEU A 95 -12.73 -1.76 -1.52
C LEU A 95 -13.66 -2.99 -1.50
N TYR A 96 -14.07 -3.49 -2.66
CA TYR A 96 -14.94 -4.67 -2.76
C TYR A 96 -14.27 -5.90 -2.17
N LEU A 97 -12.99 -6.14 -2.47
CA LEU A 97 -12.23 -7.23 -1.86
C LEU A 97 -12.28 -7.18 -0.34
N THR A 98 -12.02 -6.01 0.26
CA THR A 98 -12.05 -5.87 1.73
C THR A 98 -13.44 -6.13 2.31
N GLN A 99 -14.51 -5.76 1.60
CA GLN A 99 -15.89 -6.05 2.01
C GLN A 99 -16.21 -7.55 1.92
N LEU A 100 -15.78 -8.21 0.85
CA LEU A 100 -15.97 -9.66 0.64
C LEU A 100 -15.23 -10.47 1.72
N LEU A 101 -14.00 -10.09 2.05
CA LEU A 101 -13.22 -10.72 3.11
C LEU A 101 -13.91 -10.56 4.48
N GLU A 102 -14.45 -9.39 4.79
CA GLU A 102 -15.19 -9.17 6.04
C GLU A 102 -16.49 -9.99 6.08
N LEU A 103 -17.22 -10.06 4.96
CA LEU A 103 -18.45 -10.87 4.87
C LEU A 103 -18.20 -12.37 5.02
N SER A 104 -17.04 -12.85 4.59
CA SER A 104 -16.67 -14.26 4.73
C SER A 104 -16.29 -14.64 6.15
N ALA A 105 -16.08 -13.66 7.03
CA ALA A 105 -15.61 -13.82 8.41
C ALA A 105 -14.29 -14.59 8.55
N ILE A 106 -13.51 -14.71 7.49
CA ILE A 106 -12.16 -15.28 7.53
C ILE A 106 -11.22 -14.35 8.27
N GLU A 107 -10.35 -14.91 9.11
CA GLU A 107 -9.29 -14.12 9.72
C GLU A 107 -8.34 -13.57 8.67
N CYS A 108 -8.07 -12.28 8.71
CA CYS A 108 -7.29 -11.58 7.70
C CYS A 108 -6.22 -10.67 8.32
N ILE A 109 -4.99 -10.78 7.86
CA ILE A 109 -3.88 -9.89 8.17
C ILE A 109 -3.53 -9.04 6.92
N ASN A 110 -3.53 -7.70 7.01
CA ASN A 110 -4.12 -6.94 8.10
C ASN A 110 -5.64 -7.02 8.00
N SER A 111 -6.33 -6.67 9.10
CA SER A 111 -7.79 -6.69 9.14
C SER A 111 -8.41 -6.00 7.92
N ALA A 112 -9.28 -6.70 7.20
CA ALA A 112 -9.94 -6.19 6.00
C ALA A 112 -10.70 -4.87 6.28
N ARG A 113 -11.33 -4.78 7.45
CA ARG A 113 -11.99 -3.56 7.92
C ARG A 113 -11.00 -2.41 8.12
N SER A 114 -9.87 -2.67 8.80
CA SER A 114 -8.86 -1.63 9.04
C SER A 114 -8.24 -1.12 7.74
N LEU A 115 -7.97 -2.01 6.78
CA LEU A 115 -7.47 -1.64 5.45
C LEU A 115 -8.44 -0.72 4.70
N ARG A 116 -9.74 -0.93 4.85
CA ARG A 116 -10.77 -0.11 4.22
C ARG A 116 -10.97 1.24 4.91
N GLU A 117 -10.98 1.24 6.24
CA GLU A 117 -11.33 2.43 7.02
C GLU A 117 -10.16 3.40 7.21
N HIS A 118 -8.91 2.96 6.99
CA HIS A 118 -7.72 3.76 7.21
C HIS A 118 -6.94 3.99 5.92
N ASN A 119 -7.17 5.12 5.28
CA ASN A 119 -6.32 5.56 4.18
C ASN A 119 -4.94 5.98 4.73
N GLU A 120 -3.86 5.50 4.11
CA GLU A 120 -2.47 5.72 4.57
C GLU A 120 -2.05 7.20 4.67
N LYS A 121 -2.70 8.08 3.90
CA LYS A 121 -2.39 9.51 3.90
C LYS A 121 -3.33 10.33 4.78
N LEU A 122 -4.55 9.84 5.01
CA LEU A 122 -5.53 10.54 5.87
C LEU A 122 -5.40 10.15 7.33
N ILE A 123 -4.97 8.91 7.65
CA ILE A 123 -4.82 8.47 9.04
C ILE A 123 -3.85 9.34 9.84
N ILE A 124 -2.85 9.95 9.20
CA ILE A 124 -1.88 10.85 9.84
C ILE A 124 -2.55 12.07 10.46
N LEU A 125 -3.71 12.49 9.94
CA LEU A 125 -4.46 13.66 10.46
C LEU A 125 -5.01 13.44 11.88
N ASN A 126 -5.00 12.20 12.37
CA ASN A 126 -5.32 11.91 13.78
C ASN A 126 -4.15 12.26 14.72
N PHE A 127 -2.97 12.60 14.20
CA PHE A 127 -1.76 12.88 14.93
C PHE A 127 -1.12 14.20 14.44
N PRO A 128 -1.84 15.34 14.57
CA PRO A 128 -1.38 16.61 14.00
C PRO A 128 -0.03 17.08 14.56
N GLU A 129 0.30 16.68 15.77
CA GLU A 129 1.59 17.01 16.41
C GLU A 129 2.79 16.24 15.84
N LEU A 130 2.56 15.18 15.06
CA LEU A 130 3.61 14.34 14.47
C LEU A 130 3.81 14.58 12.96
N ILE A 131 3.05 15.50 12.38
CA ILE A 131 3.10 15.75 10.93
C ILE A 131 3.40 17.23 10.64
N PRO A 132 3.99 17.55 9.48
CA PRO A 132 4.09 18.94 9.05
C PRO A 132 2.70 19.51 8.82
N GLU A 133 2.60 20.83 8.73
CA GLU A 133 1.36 21.51 8.37
C GLU A 133 0.74 20.87 7.12
N THR A 134 -0.52 20.52 7.22
CA THR A 134 -1.21 19.66 6.24
C THR A 134 -2.58 20.22 5.88
N LEU A 135 -2.86 20.25 4.59
CA LEU A 135 -4.16 20.61 4.00
C LEU A 135 -4.66 19.44 3.14
N VAL A 136 -5.94 19.10 3.24
CA VAL A 136 -6.63 18.19 2.32
C VAL A 136 -7.71 18.94 1.59
N THR A 137 -7.57 19.09 0.28
CA THR A 137 -8.49 19.88 -0.55
C THR A 137 -8.50 19.41 -2.00
N ASN A 138 -9.47 19.88 -2.77
CA ASN A 138 -9.51 19.79 -4.21
C ASN A 138 -9.55 21.20 -4.88
N SER A 139 -9.36 22.27 -4.10
CA SER A 139 -9.40 23.67 -4.54
C SER A 139 -7.98 24.21 -4.75
N VAL A 140 -7.72 24.77 -5.93
CA VAL A 140 -6.46 25.47 -6.21
C VAL A 140 -6.29 26.75 -5.38
N GLU A 141 -7.40 27.42 -5.06
CA GLU A 141 -7.40 28.62 -4.23
C GLU A 141 -6.94 28.27 -2.80
N GLU A 142 -7.48 27.21 -2.22
CA GLU A 142 -7.06 26.73 -0.89
C GLU A 142 -5.59 26.31 -0.87
N ILE A 143 -5.08 25.65 -1.92
CA ILE A 143 -3.66 25.32 -2.06
C ILE A 143 -2.81 26.59 -2.11
N THR A 144 -3.26 27.60 -2.86
CA THR A 144 -2.55 28.88 -2.98
C THR A 144 -2.52 29.62 -1.64
N ASN A 145 -3.64 29.65 -0.93
CA ASN A 145 -3.74 30.30 0.40
C ASN A 145 -2.92 29.54 1.47
N PHE A 146 -2.78 28.24 1.31
CA PHE A 146 -1.95 27.41 2.19
C PHE A 146 -0.46 27.75 2.09
N MET A 147 0.01 28.26 0.93
CA MET A 147 1.39 28.70 0.71
C MET A 147 1.60 30.13 1.22
N THR A 148 1.82 30.31 2.52
CA THR A 148 2.15 31.57 3.17
C THR A 148 3.61 31.98 2.92
N ASP A 149 4.06 33.14 3.45
CA ASP A 149 5.46 33.55 3.35
C ASP A 149 6.38 32.66 4.16
N ASP A 150 5.90 32.11 5.27
CA ASP A 150 6.64 31.15 6.11
C ASP A 150 6.63 29.74 5.51
N ARG A 151 5.56 29.40 4.75
CA ARG A 151 5.38 28.10 4.09
C ARG A 151 5.45 28.24 2.59
N ARG A 152 6.65 28.52 2.07
CA ARG A 152 6.85 28.79 0.62
C ARG A 152 6.97 27.56 -0.24
N LYS A 153 7.14 26.38 0.37
CA LYS A 153 7.39 25.11 -0.30
C LYS A 153 6.46 24.04 0.24
N ILE A 154 5.76 23.37 -0.64
CA ILE A 154 4.83 22.29 -0.31
C ILE A 154 5.05 21.09 -1.20
N VAL A 155 4.58 19.93 -0.73
CA VAL A 155 4.47 18.71 -1.52
C VAL A 155 3.01 18.33 -1.65
N ILE A 156 2.54 18.15 -2.90
CA ILE A 156 1.17 17.75 -3.20
C ILE A 156 1.18 16.28 -3.62
N LYS A 157 0.29 15.47 -3.04
CA LYS A 157 0.22 14.02 -3.24
C LYS A 157 -1.23 13.58 -3.48
N PRO A 158 -1.50 12.60 -4.35
CA PRO A 158 -2.82 11.97 -4.44
C PRO A 158 -3.08 11.12 -3.20
N LEU A 159 -4.36 10.98 -2.81
CA LEU A 159 -4.75 10.16 -1.65
C LEU A 159 -4.72 8.67 -1.93
N ASP A 160 -4.83 8.27 -3.20
CA ASP A 160 -4.93 6.88 -3.68
C ASP A 160 -3.66 6.37 -4.38
N GLY A 161 -2.59 7.18 -4.44
CA GLY A 161 -1.33 6.84 -5.12
C GLY A 161 -0.29 6.21 -4.20
N MET A 162 0.63 5.44 -4.78
CA MET A 162 1.78 4.81 -4.12
C MET A 162 3.08 4.98 -4.90
N GLY A 163 4.21 4.58 -4.29
CA GLY A 163 5.51 4.47 -4.96
C GLY A 163 6.03 5.80 -5.51
N GLY A 164 5.72 6.92 -4.87
CA GLY A 164 6.18 8.24 -5.30
C GLY A 164 5.50 8.80 -6.56
N LYS A 165 4.56 8.06 -7.17
CA LYS A 165 3.88 8.50 -8.39
C LYS A 165 2.99 9.71 -8.12
N SER A 166 3.02 10.67 -9.05
CA SER A 166 2.21 11.91 -8.99
C SER A 166 2.42 12.72 -7.70
N ILE A 167 3.63 12.72 -7.16
CA ILE A 167 4.03 13.62 -6.07
C ILE A 167 4.68 14.83 -6.71
N PHE A 168 4.20 16.01 -6.36
CA PHE A 168 4.70 17.27 -6.89
C PHE A 168 5.27 18.13 -5.76
N TYR A 169 6.47 18.63 -5.98
CA TYR A 169 7.06 19.69 -5.19
C TYR A 169 6.69 21.04 -5.84
N VAL A 170 6.15 21.95 -5.07
CA VAL A 170 5.63 23.23 -5.56
C VAL A 170 6.16 24.34 -4.67
N GLU A 171 6.67 25.40 -5.29
CA GLU A 171 7.05 26.64 -4.62
C GLU A 171 5.98 27.71 -4.75
N LYS A 172 5.97 28.68 -3.82
CA LYS A 172 5.06 29.82 -3.88
C LYS A 172 5.24 30.58 -5.21
N ASN A 173 4.16 30.84 -5.90
CA ASN A 173 4.10 31.46 -7.25
C ASN A 173 4.63 30.56 -8.39
N ASP A 174 4.67 29.24 -8.21
CA ASP A 174 4.99 28.31 -9.29
C ASP A 174 3.98 28.45 -10.42
N LYS A 175 4.47 28.72 -11.63
CA LYS A 175 3.65 28.91 -12.84
C LYS A 175 2.93 27.63 -13.27
N ASN A 176 3.38 26.48 -12.82
CA ASN A 176 2.80 25.17 -13.13
C ASN A 176 1.70 24.76 -12.14
N LEU A 177 1.46 25.51 -11.06
CA LEU A 177 0.52 25.11 -10.02
C LEU A 177 -0.86 24.73 -10.57
N ASN A 178 -1.41 25.52 -11.49
CA ASN A 178 -2.71 25.24 -12.09
C ASN A 178 -2.71 23.92 -12.89
N VAL A 179 -1.67 23.67 -13.68
CA VAL A 179 -1.54 22.44 -14.48
C VAL A 179 -1.35 21.21 -13.56
N ILE A 180 -0.56 21.37 -12.49
CA ILE A 180 -0.40 20.34 -11.47
C ILE A 180 -1.74 20.05 -10.82
N TRP A 181 -2.47 21.09 -10.39
CA TRP A 181 -3.78 20.94 -9.78
C TRP A 181 -4.78 20.25 -10.72
N GLU A 182 -4.91 20.72 -11.97
CA GLU A 182 -5.79 20.11 -12.98
C GLU A 182 -5.52 18.61 -13.12
N THR A 183 -4.24 18.25 -13.19
CA THR A 183 -3.78 16.86 -13.39
C THR A 183 -4.08 15.99 -12.17
N ILE A 184 -3.64 16.41 -11.00
CA ILE A 184 -3.68 15.56 -9.79
C ILE A 184 -5.08 15.47 -9.19
N THR A 185 -5.87 16.58 -9.31
CA THR A 185 -7.25 16.59 -8.81
C THR A 185 -8.27 16.18 -9.86
N GLN A 186 -7.86 15.90 -11.09
CA GLN A 186 -8.76 15.69 -12.22
C GLN A 186 -9.78 16.85 -12.36
N ASN A 187 -9.27 18.06 -12.43
CA ASN A 187 -10.07 19.31 -12.47
C ASN A 187 -10.99 19.46 -11.24
N GLY A 188 -10.46 19.29 -10.04
CA GLY A 188 -11.19 19.51 -8.79
C GLY A 188 -12.16 18.37 -8.39
N ARG A 189 -12.14 17.22 -9.08
CA ARG A 189 -13.00 16.08 -8.75
C ARG A 189 -12.43 15.19 -7.65
N LYS A 190 -11.13 15.19 -7.44
CA LYS A 190 -10.43 14.41 -6.44
C LYS A 190 -9.73 15.28 -5.41
N HIS A 191 -9.84 14.92 -4.17
CA HIS A 191 -9.04 15.53 -3.11
C HIS A 191 -7.59 15.08 -3.19
N VAL A 192 -6.71 15.98 -2.79
CA VAL A 192 -5.27 15.77 -2.63
C VAL A 192 -4.84 16.18 -1.24
N ILE A 193 -3.70 15.70 -0.81
CA ILE A 193 -3.03 16.17 0.40
C ILE A 193 -1.86 17.07 0.01
N ALA A 194 -1.85 18.30 0.53
CA ALA A 194 -0.75 19.24 0.44
C ALA A 194 -0.09 19.39 1.80
N GLN A 195 1.21 19.23 1.87
CA GLN A 195 1.97 19.30 3.12
C GLN A 195 3.14 20.25 2.97
N GLU A 196 3.49 20.94 4.05
CA GLU A 196 4.73 21.68 4.10
C GLU A 196 5.91 20.76 3.76
N TYR A 197 6.83 21.26 2.93
CA TYR A 197 8.03 20.52 2.58
C TYR A 197 8.99 20.46 3.77
N VAL A 198 9.42 19.27 4.13
CA VAL A 198 10.41 19.02 5.18
C VAL A 198 11.80 18.94 4.55
N PRO A 199 12.68 19.94 4.72
CA PRO A 199 13.99 19.96 4.06
C PRO A 199 14.88 18.77 4.43
N GLU A 200 14.71 18.23 5.64
CA GLU A 200 15.46 17.07 6.15
C GLU A 200 15.20 15.79 5.35
N ALA A 201 14.14 15.74 4.54
CA ALA A 201 13.82 14.59 3.70
C ALA A 201 14.96 14.23 2.72
N VAL A 202 15.79 15.19 2.35
CA VAL A 202 17.00 14.95 1.54
C VAL A 202 18.04 14.06 2.23
N LYS A 203 17.99 14.00 3.57
CA LYS A 203 18.87 13.15 4.39
C LYS A 203 18.37 11.72 4.51
N GLY A 204 17.30 11.40 3.83
CA GLY A 204 16.67 10.09 3.79
C GLY A 204 15.36 10.00 4.58
N ASP A 205 14.46 9.24 4.01
CA ASP A 205 13.18 8.87 4.59
C ASP A 205 13.35 7.55 5.36
N ASN A 206 12.90 7.52 6.61
CA ASN A 206 13.03 6.35 7.48
C ASN A 206 11.73 5.55 7.50
N ARG A 207 11.79 4.30 7.03
CA ARG A 207 10.70 3.34 7.17
C ARG A 207 10.88 2.53 8.46
N LEU A 208 10.00 2.75 9.40
CA LEU A 208 9.89 1.95 10.63
C LEU A 208 8.86 0.83 10.41
N THR A 209 9.15 -0.35 10.89
CA THR A 209 8.25 -1.51 10.77
C THR A 209 7.82 -1.97 12.16
N PHE A 210 6.52 -2.12 12.33
CA PHE A 210 5.93 -2.68 13.54
C PHE A 210 5.30 -4.03 13.22
N ILE A 211 5.48 -5.01 14.10
CA ILE A 211 4.80 -6.30 14.07
C ILE A 211 4.20 -6.50 15.46
N ASP A 212 2.90 -6.72 15.52
CA ASP A 212 2.15 -6.90 16.77
C ASP A 212 2.45 -5.80 17.80
N TYR A 213 2.41 -4.53 17.33
CA TYR A 213 2.71 -3.30 18.11
C TYR A 213 4.16 -3.14 18.55
N GLU A 214 5.05 -4.07 18.25
CA GLU A 214 6.46 -3.98 18.57
C GLU A 214 7.26 -3.41 17.40
N LEU A 215 8.08 -2.39 17.70
CA LEU A 215 8.99 -1.80 16.72
C LEU A 215 10.15 -2.74 16.45
N LEU A 216 10.36 -3.08 15.18
CA LEU A 216 11.56 -3.84 14.80
C LEU A 216 12.83 -3.03 15.03
N PRO A 217 13.94 -3.70 15.47
CA PRO A 217 15.19 -3.04 15.84
C PRO A 217 15.95 -2.45 14.65
N LYS A 218 15.48 -2.67 13.42
CA LYS A 218 16.09 -2.17 12.19
C LYS A 218 15.10 -1.33 11.41
N LYS A 219 15.58 -0.24 10.81
CA LYS A 219 14.83 0.61 9.90
C LYS A 219 15.42 0.53 8.49
N VAL A 220 14.58 0.78 7.49
CA VAL A 220 15.03 1.02 6.12
C VAL A 220 15.13 2.53 5.91
N VAL A 221 16.27 3.00 5.42
CA VAL A 221 16.45 4.40 5.04
C VAL A 221 16.51 4.46 3.52
N ARG A 222 15.66 5.31 2.94
CA ARG A 222 15.59 5.53 1.50
C ARG A 222 16.06 6.94 1.20
N PHE A 223 17.03 7.06 0.32
CA PHE A 223 17.59 8.33 -0.07
C PHE A 223 17.05 8.76 -1.43
N PRO A 224 16.68 10.05 -1.60
CA PRO A 224 16.41 10.58 -2.93
C PRO A 224 17.65 10.47 -3.80
N SER A 225 17.45 10.35 -5.11
CA SER A 225 18.55 10.46 -6.08
C SER A 225 18.92 11.93 -6.33
N ASP A 226 20.07 12.18 -6.93
CA ASP A 226 20.49 13.56 -7.25
C ASP A 226 19.53 14.28 -8.22
N SER A 227 18.73 13.53 -8.96
CA SER A 227 17.79 14.05 -9.97
C SER A 227 16.33 14.03 -9.53
N ASP A 228 16.02 13.51 -8.33
CA ASP A 228 14.64 13.39 -7.86
C ASP A 228 14.56 13.60 -6.34
N PHE A 229 13.62 14.42 -5.89
CA PHE A 229 13.43 14.70 -4.46
C PHE A 229 12.73 13.56 -3.70
N ARG A 230 12.19 12.56 -4.41
CA ARG A 230 11.45 11.44 -3.84
C ARG A 230 12.40 10.30 -3.43
N GLY A 231 12.34 9.88 -2.18
CA GLY A 231 13.16 8.77 -1.65
C GLY A 231 12.58 7.37 -1.88
N ASN A 232 11.39 7.26 -2.47
CA ASN A 232 10.65 6.00 -2.57
C ASN A 232 10.35 5.55 -4.01
N LEU A 233 11.25 5.83 -4.92
CA LEU A 233 11.23 5.37 -6.32
C LEU A 233 11.95 4.03 -6.50
#